data_5576efdf0ef4c01d54f6e60a21457d88
#
_entry.id   5576efdf0ef4c01d54f6e60a21457d88
#
_cell.length_a   1.000
_cell.length_b   1.000
_cell.length_c   1.000
_cell.angle_alpha   90.00
_cell.angle_beta   90.00
_cell.angle_gamma   90.00
#
_symmetry.space_group_name_H-M   'P 1'
#
loop_
_entity.id
_entity.type
_entity.pdbx_description
1 polymer ?
#
loop_
_entity_poly.entity_id
_entity_poly.type
_entity_poly.pdbx_seq_one_letter_code
_entity_poly.pdbx_strand_id
1 'polypeptide(L)'
;YGFWFPERPSQSNFDIYAGVLDGIIWRVTLDTQGKPFFYDSIHQCGCYHKVFLPQDVFYNTTNNTVESPLFFSINNVTLDSTHPITLNIDSSSHYIVGVSQAHSNPDSKSKKTSDTIFYELSDYTSLSQIPTSNNRKSLFDKSGIIGQSARKERWFLWPLGVVNAGAMRQKGRHAIAFIGRRHFDDAFLFEKLNLHR
;
A
#
# COMPACT_ATOMS: atom_id res chain seq x y z
N TYR A 1 3.50 0.18 7.49
CA TYR A 1 2.32 0.93 7.93
C TYR A 1 1.11 0.50 7.11
N GLY A 2 -0.05 0.36 7.75
CA GLY A 2 -1.32 0.12 7.07
C GLY A 2 -2.25 1.30 7.28
N PHE A 3 -2.82 1.81 6.20
CA PHE A 3 -3.84 2.86 6.23
C PHE A 3 -5.16 2.24 5.79
N TRP A 4 -6.23 2.57 6.51
CA TRP A 4 -7.57 2.07 6.26
C TRP A 4 -8.52 3.22 6.01
N PHE A 5 -9.37 3.05 5.01
CA PHE A 5 -10.40 3.99 4.62
C PHE A 5 -11.77 3.30 4.75
N PRO A 6 -12.82 4.01 5.20
CA PRO A 6 -14.12 3.40 5.43
C PRO A 6 -14.75 2.81 4.17
N GLU A 7 -14.46 3.40 3.02
CA GLU A 7 -14.96 2.94 1.72
C GLU A 7 -14.06 3.41 0.58
N ARG A 8 -14.15 2.76 -0.57
CA ARG A 8 -13.71 3.30 -1.86
C ARG A 8 -14.95 3.82 -2.58
N PRO A 9 -15.08 5.16 -2.79
CA PRO A 9 -16.23 5.77 -3.43
C PRO A 9 -16.42 5.28 -4.86
N SER A 10 -17.68 5.11 -5.27
CA SER A 10 -18.01 4.74 -6.64
C SER A 10 -17.80 5.93 -7.57
N GLN A 11 -17.06 5.72 -8.66
CA GLN A 11 -16.82 6.73 -9.70
C GLN A 11 -17.85 6.66 -10.83
N SER A 12 -18.62 5.56 -10.91
CA SER A 12 -19.65 5.35 -11.93
C SER A 12 -20.63 4.25 -11.50
N ASN A 13 -21.76 4.12 -12.20
CA ASN A 13 -22.75 3.07 -11.93
C ASN A 13 -22.17 1.65 -12.06
N PHE A 14 -21.13 1.47 -12.86
CA PHE A 14 -20.46 0.19 -13.10
C PHE A 14 -19.06 0.09 -12.51
N ASP A 15 -18.75 0.93 -11.51
CA ASP A 15 -17.46 0.82 -10.84
C ASP A 15 -17.34 -0.54 -10.13
N ILE A 16 -16.44 -1.37 -10.64
CA ILE A 16 -16.19 -2.72 -10.10
C ILE A 16 -15.26 -2.71 -8.90
N TYR A 17 -14.59 -1.60 -8.65
CA TYR A 17 -13.62 -1.43 -7.56
C TYR A 17 -14.20 -0.76 -6.32
N ALA A 18 -15.35 -0.09 -6.45
CA ALA A 18 -16.03 0.57 -5.33
C ALA A 18 -16.52 -0.43 -4.29
N GLY A 19 -16.53 -0.01 -3.02
CA GLY A 19 -17.06 -0.83 -1.93
C GLY A 19 -16.60 -0.40 -0.56
N VAL A 20 -17.20 -1.03 0.44
CA VAL A 20 -16.89 -0.81 1.85
C VAL A 20 -15.47 -1.25 2.14
N LEU A 21 -14.79 -0.49 2.95
CA LEU A 21 -13.42 -0.65 3.41
C LEU A 21 -12.41 -0.71 2.26
N ASP A 22 -11.42 0.14 2.35
CA ASP A 22 -10.26 0.13 1.46
C ASP A 22 -8.99 0.29 2.28
N GLY A 23 -7.83 0.02 1.70
CA GLY A 23 -6.60 0.19 2.45
C GLY A 23 -5.35 0.09 1.61
N ILE A 24 -4.31 0.73 2.14
CA ILE A 24 -2.96 0.78 1.56
C ILE A 24 -1.97 0.27 2.58
N ILE A 25 -1.00 -0.50 2.12
CA ILE A 25 0.23 -0.79 2.86
C ILE A 25 1.32 0.12 2.33
N TRP A 26 2.03 0.77 3.23
CA TRP A 26 3.26 1.52 2.97
C TRP A 26 4.41 0.83 3.68
N ARG A 27 5.49 0.51 2.95
CA ARG A 27 6.72 -0.04 3.52
C ARG A 27 7.88 0.92 3.36
N VAL A 28 8.74 0.91 4.36
CA VAL A 28 10.05 1.55 4.34
C VAL A 28 11.07 0.44 4.40
N THR A 29 11.82 0.25 3.34
CA THR A 29 12.95 -0.69 3.34
C THR A 29 14.20 0.05 3.80
N LEU A 30 14.90 -0.54 4.75
CA LEU A 30 16.10 0.02 5.34
C LEU A 30 17.35 -0.68 4.76
N ASP A 31 18.44 0.06 4.66
CA ASP A 31 19.75 -0.51 4.37
C ASP A 31 20.36 -1.18 5.62
N THR A 32 21.56 -1.73 5.48
CA THR A 32 22.28 -2.41 6.56
C THR A 32 22.71 -1.48 7.70
N GLN A 33 22.64 -0.15 7.50
CA GLN A 33 22.91 0.87 8.50
C GLN A 33 21.62 1.38 9.18
N GLY A 34 20.46 0.85 8.80
CA GLY A 34 19.17 1.26 9.32
C GLY A 34 18.62 2.55 8.70
N LYS A 35 19.20 3.03 7.59
CA LYS A 35 18.71 4.18 6.85
C LYS A 35 17.70 3.76 5.79
N PRO A 36 16.70 4.58 5.49
CA PRO A 36 15.78 4.31 4.39
C PRO A 36 16.53 4.09 3.08
N PHE A 37 16.24 3.00 2.39
CA PHE A 37 16.81 2.66 1.11
C PHE A 37 15.84 2.99 -0.03
N PHE A 38 14.60 2.54 0.07
CA PHE A 38 13.50 2.89 -0.82
C PHE A 38 12.16 2.67 -0.09
N TYR A 39 11.10 3.07 -0.75
CA TYR A 39 9.72 2.91 -0.26
C TYR A 39 8.89 2.14 -1.26
N ASP A 40 7.87 1.46 -0.78
CA ASP A 40 6.89 0.84 -1.67
C ASP A 40 5.50 0.82 -1.06
N SER A 41 4.51 0.72 -1.91
CA SER A 41 3.12 0.62 -1.51
C SER A 41 2.36 -0.40 -2.32
N ILE A 42 1.36 -0.99 -1.69
CA ILE A 42 0.40 -1.87 -2.33
C ILE A 42 -0.96 -1.70 -1.66
N HIS A 43 -2.05 -1.87 -2.40
CA HIS A 43 -3.37 -1.93 -1.79
C HIS A 43 -3.53 -3.20 -0.97
N GLN A 44 -4.35 -3.15 0.08
CA GLN A 44 -4.59 -4.29 0.97
C GLN A 44 -5.22 -5.50 0.25
N CYS A 45 -5.76 -5.31 -0.95
CA CYS A 45 -6.19 -6.43 -1.81
C CYS A 45 -5.03 -7.17 -2.50
N GLY A 46 -3.83 -6.60 -2.50
CA GLY A 46 -2.66 -7.14 -3.21
C GLY A 46 -2.46 -6.59 -4.62
N CYS A 47 -3.14 -5.50 -4.98
CA CYS A 47 -3.06 -4.87 -6.29
C CYS A 47 -2.23 -3.58 -6.24
N TYR A 48 -1.75 -3.13 -7.40
CA TYR A 48 -1.08 -1.84 -7.59
C TYR A 48 0.19 -1.66 -6.77
N HIS A 49 1.12 -2.58 -6.90
CA HIS A 49 2.42 -2.46 -6.28
C HIS A 49 3.23 -1.34 -6.94
N LYS A 50 3.59 -0.33 -6.16
CA LYS A 50 4.38 0.83 -6.57
C LYS A 50 5.66 0.89 -5.76
N VAL A 51 6.78 1.17 -6.41
CA VAL A 51 8.08 1.38 -5.76
C VAL A 51 8.52 2.82 -5.98
N PHE A 52 8.89 3.49 -4.91
CA PHE A 52 9.33 4.88 -4.91
C PHE A 52 10.82 4.93 -4.62
N LEU A 53 11.58 5.30 -5.63
CA LEU A 53 13.04 5.30 -5.60
C LEU A 53 13.57 6.71 -5.35
N PRO A 54 14.42 6.89 -4.33
CA PRO A 54 15.27 8.06 -4.20
C PRO A 54 16.20 8.22 -5.41
N GLN A 55 16.74 9.42 -5.59
CA GLN A 55 17.58 9.74 -6.75
C GLN A 55 18.86 8.91 -6.87
N ASP A 56 19.34 8.40 -5.74
CA ASP A 56 20.57 7.60 -5.64
C ASP A 56 20.30 6.08 -5.69
N VAL A 57 19.07 5.66 -5.91
CA VAL A 57 18.70 4.23 -6.01
C VAL A 57 18.28 3.91 -7.43
N PHE A 58 18.91 2.89 -7.99
CA PHE A 58 18.71 2.43 -9.36
C PHE A 58 18.14 1.01 -9.39
N TYR A 59 17.55 0.65 -10.49
CA TYR A 59 17.06 -0.71 -10.74
C TYR A 59 17.48 -1.20 -12.13
N ASN A 60 17.64 -2.50 -12.26
CA ASN A 60 17.97 -3.12 -13.53
C ASN A 60 16.85 -4.07 -13.95
N THR A 61 16.21 -3.78 -15.09
CA THR A 61 15.08 -4.54 -15.63
C THR A 61 15.48 -5.79 -16.41
N THR A 62 16.74 -6.15 -16.48
CA THR A 62 17.20 -7.29 -17.29
C THR A 62 16.74 -8.65 -16.78
N ASN A 63 16.14 -8.71 -15.60
CA ASN A 63 15.67 -9.95 -15.02
C ASN A 63 14.20 -10.20 -15.37
N ASN A 64 13.93 -10.90 -16.47
CA ASN A 64 12.58 -11.24 -16.95
C ASN A 64 11.85 -12.29 -16.10
N THR A 65 12.34 -12.63 -14.92
CA THR A 65 11.76 -13.71 -14.10
C THR A 65 10.64 -13.21 -13.16
N VAL A 66 10.54 -11.91 -12.96
CA VAL A 66 9.57 -11.29 -12.06
C VAL A 66 8.84 -10.16 -12.78
N GLU A 67 7.53 -10.08 -12.60
CA GLU A 67 6.76 -8.93 -13.06
C GLU A 67 7.20 -7.68 -12.31
N SER A 68 7.61 -6.64 -13.04
CA SER A 68 8.08 -5.40 -12.44
C SER A 68 6.93 -4.62 -11.80
N PRO A 69 7.12 -4.09 -10.58
CA PRO A 69 6.21 -3.09 -10.03
C PRO A 69 6.28 -1.79 -10.82
N LEU A 70 5.36 -0.87 -10.53
CA LEU A 70 5.43 0.48 -11.08
C LEU A 70 6.50 1.28 -10.32
N PHE A 71 7.53 1.73 -11.02
CA PHE A 71 8.60 2.53 -10.44
C PHE A 71 8.33 4.03 -10.58
N PHE A 72 8.56 4.76 -9.51
CA PHE A 72 8.44 6.22 -9.43
C PHE A 72 9.71 6.80 -8.82
N SER A 73 10.30 7.80 -9.48
CA SER A 73 11.41 8.55 -8.89
C SER A 73 10.89 9.58 -7.89
N ILE A 74 11.50 9.65 -6.74
CA ILE A 74 11.22 10.69 -5.73
C ILE A 74 12.30 11.75 -5.84
N ASN A 75 11.93 12.94 -6.31
CA ASN A 75 12.83 14.07 -6.37
C ASN A 75 12.80 14.85 -5.05
N ASN A 76 13.94 15.37 -4.65
CA ASN A 76 14.10 16.25 -3.47
C ASN A 76 13.69 15.61 -2.12
N VAL A 77 13.81 14.30 -1.99
CA VAL A 77 13.71 13.60 -0.71
C VAL A 77 15.11 13.19 -0.30
N THR A 78 15.65 13.83 0.74
CA THR A 78 16.84 13.33 1.41
C THR A 78 16.42 12.21 2.35
N LEU A 79 17.03 11.03 2.19
CA LEU A 79 16.72 9.88 3.04
C LEU A 79 17.37 10.04 4.42
N ASP A 80 17.08 11.13 5.10
CA ASP A 80 17.44 11.30 6.48
C ASP A 80 16.22 11.07 7.39
N SER A 81 16.47 10.55 8.57
CA SER A 81 15.41 10.28 9.55
C SER A 81 14.91 11.56 10.25
N THR A 82 15.42 12.72 9.90
CA THR A 82 15.15 13.98 10.60
C THR A 82 13.91 14.71 10.06
N HIS A 83 13.52 14.41 8.81
CA HIS A 83 12.40 15.07 8.17
C HIS A 83 11.27 14.09 7.87
N PRO A 84 10.03 14.41 8.25
CA PRO A 84 8.89 13.54 8.00
C PRO A 84 8.57 13.44 6.51
N ILE A 85 8.17 12.25 6.08
CA ILE A 85 7.68 11.98 4.73
C ILE A 85 6.19 12.25 4.68
N THR A 86 5.76 12.96 3.65
CA THR A 86 4.35 13.22 3.35
C THR A 86 3.92 12.36 2.16
N LEU A 87 2.87 11.60 2.36
CA LEU A 87 2.22 10.82 1.30
C LEU A 87 1.01 11.59 0.77
N ASN A 88 0.99 11.85 -0.52
CA ASN A 88 -0.17 12.41 -1.19
C ASN A 88 -1.02 11.26 -1.72
N ILE A 89 -2.22 11.12 -1.18
CA ILE A 89 -3.16 10.04 -1.50
C ILE A 89 -4.35 10.63 -2.23
N ASP A 90 -4.68 10.07 -3.37
CA ASP A 90 -5.89 10.44 -4.12
C ASP A 90 -7.14 10.02 -3.33
N SER A 91 -8.09 10.93 -3.15
CA SER A 91 -9.25 10.73 -2.29
C SER A 91 -10.26 9.72 -2.83
N SER A 92 -10.21 9.41 -4.11
CA SER A 92 -11.17 8.52 -4.77
C SER A 92 -10.64 7.11 -4.99
N SER A 93 -9.43 7.02 -5.48
CA SER A 93 -8.77 5.73 -5.79
C SER A 93 -7.92 5.21 -4.63
N HIS A 94 -7.60 6.07 -3.66
CA HIS A 94 -6.65 5.86 -2.57
C HIS A 94 -5.24 5.48 -3.05
N TYR A 95 -4.88 5.83 -4.29
CA TYR A 95 -3.52 5.64 -4.76
C TYR A 95 -2.58 6.68 -4.14
N ILE A 96 -1.38 6.24 -3.78
CA ILE A 96 -0.31 7.19 -3.51
C ILE A 96 0.12 7.79 -4.85
N VAL A 97 -0.15 9.08 -5.02
CA VAL A 97 0.12 9.85 -6.24
C VAL A 97 1.37 10.71 -6.11
N GLY A 98 1.91 10.83 -4.90
CA GLY A 98 3.15 11.56 -4.66
C GLY A 98 3.72 11.26 -3.30
N VAL A 99 5.04 11.39 -3.22
CA VAL A 99 5.81 11.31 -1.98
C VAL A 99 6.67 12.56 -1.93
N SER A 100 6.63 13.28 -0.83
CA SER A 100 7.43 14.49 -0.61
C SER A 100 7.97 14.51 0.81
N GLN A 101 8.99 15.33 1.02
CA GLN A 101 9.54 15.58 2.34
C GLN A 101 9.32 17.04 2.68
N ALA A 102 8.85 17.30 3.88
CA ALA A 102 8.70 18.67 4.36
C ALA A 102 10.10 19.28 4.55
N HIS A 103 10.54 20.10 3.61
CA HIS A 103 11.63 21.00 3.86
C HIS A 103 11.11 22.09 4.79
N SER A 104 11.76 22.29 5.90
CA SER A 104 11.48 23.39 6.81
C SER A 104 11.88 24.73 6.18
N ASN A 105 11.11 25.15 5.19
CA ASN A 105 11.16 26.53 4.73
C ASN A 105 10.14 27.30 5.57
N PRO A 106 10.58 28.12 6.54
CA PRO A 106 9.67 28.84 7.42
C PRO A 106 8.75 29.84 6.67
N ASP A 107 9.08 30.13 5.41
CA ASP A 107 8.33 31.06 4.56
C ASP A 107 7.30 30.43 3.62
N SER A 108 7.25 29.10 3.53
CA SER A 108 6.17 28.46 2.80
C SER A 108 4.90 28.52 3.64
N LYS A 109 4.10 29.56 3.41
CA LYS A 109 2.69 29.60 3.79
C LYS A 109 1.97 28.47 3.05
N SER A 110 2.19 27.22 3.46
CA SER A 110 1.32 26.13 3.07
C SER A 110 -0.08 26.54 3.51
N LYS A 111 -1.00 26.69 2.56
CA LYS A 111 -2.41 26.84 2.84
C LYS A 111 -2.75 25.77 3.90
N LYS A 112 -3.00 26.18 5.12
CA LYS A 112 -3.65 25.35 6.14
C LYS A 112 -4.98 24.93 5.52
N THR A 113 -5.03 23.74 4.95
CA THR A 113 -6.31 23.10 4.71
C THR A 113 -6.90 22.82 6.07
N SER A 114 -8.12 23.27 6.28
CA SER A 114 -8.83 23.31 7.57
C SER A 114 -9.11 21.95 8.20
N ASP A 115 -8.76 20.85 7.53
CA ASP A 115 -9.15 19.50 7.92
C ASP A 115 -7.92 18.61 8.19
N THR A 116 -7.12 19.01 9.17
CA THR A 116 -6.03 18.13 9.67
C THR A 116 -6.62 17.11 10.64
N ILE A 117 -6.60 15.86 10.26
CA ILE A 117 -6.99 14.75 11.13
C ILE A 117 -5.73 14.18 11.76
N PHE A 118 -5.73 14.10 13.08
CA PHE A 118 -4.68 13.42 13.84
C PHE A 118 -5.09 11.96 14.06
N TYR A 119 -4.11 11.05 14.00
CA TYR A 119 -4.32 9.63 14.22
C TYR A 119 -3.18 9.05 15.04
N GLU A 120 -3.45 7.95 15.71
CA GLU A 120 -2.45 7.17 16.44
C GLU A 120 -2.12 5.88 15.69
N LEU A 121 -0.87 5.42 15.85
CA LEU A 121 -0.46 4.13 15.34
C LEU A 121 -0.87 3.04 16.33
N SER A 122 -1.53 2.02 15.83
CA SER A 122 -1.88 0.83 16.58
C SER A 122 -1.11 -0.39 16.06
N ASP A 123 -0.88 -1.37 16.93
CA ASP A 123 -0.29 -2.62 16.51
C ASP A 123 -1.21 -3.33 15.50
N TYR A 124 -0.63 -3.85 14.41
CA TYR A 124 -1.38 -4.57 13.39
C TYR A 124 -2.12 -5.79 13.92
N THR A 125 -1.59 -6.44 14.95
CA THR A 125 -2.21 -7.61 15.60
C THR A 125 -3.55 -7.27 16.27
N SER A 126 -3.79 -6.00 16.61
CA SER A 126 -5.06 -5.54 17.16
C SER A 126 -6.25 -5.81 16.22
N LEU A 127 -6.02 -5.86 14.91
CA LEU A 127 -7.03 -6.19 13.91
C LEU A 127 -7.56 -7.63 14.02
N SER A 128 -6.82 -8.51 14.67
CA SER A 128 -7.25 -9.88 14.96
C SER A 128 -8.09 -10.00 16.23
N GLN A 129 -8.23 -8.92 17.00
CA GLN A 129 -8.89 -8.91 18.32
C GLN A 129 -9.71 -7.63 18.54
N ILE A 130 -10.48 -7.21 17.56
CA ILE A 130 -11.32 -6.01 17.64
C ILE A 130 -12.39 -6.21 18.72
N PRO A 131 -12.50 -5.28 19.69
CA PRO A 131 -13.54 -5.32 20.70
C PRO A 131 -14.92 -5.22 20.06
N THR A 132 -15.85 -6.04 20.51
CA THR A 132 -17.28 -5.97 20.20
C THR A 132 -18.05 -5.88 21.51
N SER A 133 -19.35 -5.62 21.47
CA SER A 133 -20.17 -5.43 22.69
C SER A 133 -20.02 -6.56 23.72
N ASN A 134 -19.82 -7.81 23.28
CA ASN A 134 -19.80 -8.96 24.17
C ASN A 134 -18.56 -9.85 24.03
N ASN A 135 -17.68 -9.55 23.06
CA ASN A 135 -16.52 -10.43 22.79
C ASN A 135 -15.44 -9.68 21.98
N ARG A 136 -14.39 -10.40 21.60
CA ARG A 136 -13.40 -9.95 20.61
C ARG A 136 -13.56 -10.73 19.31
N LYS A 137 -13.45 -10.05 18.19
CA LYS A 137 -13.59 -10.66 16.87
C LYS A 137 -12.43 -10.24 15.96
N SER A 138 -11.94 -11.19 15.15
CA SER A 138 -10.99 -10.87 14.10
C SER A 138 -11.69 -10.10 12.96
N LEU A 139 -11.02 -9.11 12.41
CA LEU A 139 -11.42 -8.44 11.17
C LEU A 139 -11.38 -9.41 9.99
N PHE A 140 -10.45 -10.36 10.04
CA PHE A 140 -10.17 -11.31 8.98
C PHE A 140 -10.88 -12.65 9.24
N ASP A 141 -11.37 -13.27 8.19
CA ASP A 141 -11.83 -14.65 8.23
C ASP A 141 -10.66 -15.65 8.29
N LYS A 142 -10.96 -16.96 8.29
CA LYS A 142 -9.94 -18.02 8.34
C LYS A 142 -8.98 -18.00 7.12
N SER A 143 -9.41 -17.45 6.01
CA SER A 143 -8.61 -17.29 4.79
C SER A 143 -7.80 -15.99 4.78
N GLY A 144 -7.94 -15.15 5.80
CA GLY A 144 -7.33 -13.83 5.88
C GLY A 144 -8.05 -12.77 5.04
N ILE A 145 -9.31 -12.98 4.69
CA ILE A 145 -10.11 -12.07 3.86
C ILE A 145 -11.09 -11.30 4.75
N ILE A 146 -11.32 -10.02 4.41
CA ILE A 146 -12.40 -9.23 5.00
C ILE A 146 -13.61 -9.31 4.07
N GLY A 147 -14.55 -10.21 4.37
CA GLY A 147 -15.66 -10.51 3.49
C GLY A 147 -16.54 -9.31 3.11
N GLN A 148 -16.72 -8.35 4.04
CA GLN A 148 -17.47 -7.11 3.78
C GLN A 148 -16.82 -6.19 2.75
N SER A 149 -15.52 -6.31 2.53
CA SER A 149 -14.77 -5.53 1.54
C SER A 149 -14.82 -6.13 0.13
N ALA A 150 -15.65 -7.14 -0.12
CA ALA A 150 -15.73 -7.79 -1.42
C ALA A 150 -16.12 -6.79 -2.53
N ARG A 151 -15.45 -6.88 -3.67
CA ARG A 151 -15.66 -6.03 -4.84
C ARG A 151 -16.45 -6.77 -5.93
N LYS A 152 -17.09 -6.01 -6.83
CA LYS A 152 -17.72 -6.58 -8.04
C LYS A 152 -16.68 -7.21 -8.96
N GLU A 153 -15.43 -6.75 -8.92
CA GLU A 153 -14.28 -7.30 -9.63
C GLU A 153 -14.16 -8.82 -9.46
N ARG A 154 -14.56 -9.39 -8.33
CA ARG A 154 -14.54 -10.84 -8.07
C ARG A 154 -15.25 -11.66 -9.15
N TRP A 155 -16.30 -11.12 -9.78
CA TRP A 155 -17.07 -11.84 -10.79
C TRP A 155 -16.33 -12.03 -12.11
N PHE A 156 -15.35 -11.15 -12.39
CA PHE A 156 -14.52 -11.22 -13.59
C PHE A 156 -13.27 -12.11 -13.36
N LEU A 157 -12.74 -12.12 -12.16
CA LEU A 157 -11.47 -12.80 -11.86
C LEU A 157 -11.66 -14.17 -11.19
N TRP A 158 -12.86 -14.47 -10.71
CA TRP A 158 -13.20 -15.79 -10.19
C TRP A 158 -12.91 -16.96 -11.16
N PRO A 159 -13.21 -16.88 -12.47
CA PRO A 159 -12.89 -17.96 -13.40
C PRO A 159 -11.38 -18.23 -13.55
N LEU A 160 -10.56 -17.25 -13.17
CA LEU A 160 -9.09 -17.34 -13.20
C LEU A 160 -8.50 -17.88 -11.87
N GLY A 161 -9.33 -18.33 -10.96
CA GLY A 161 -8.92 -18.92 -9.69
C GLY A 161 -8.62 -17.94 -8.57
N VAL A 162 -8.87 -16.63 -8.76
CA VAL A 162 -8.68 -15.63 -7.70
C VAL A 162 -9.96 -15.47 -6.88
N VAL A 163 -9.97 -16.06 -5.71
CA VAL A 163 -11.10 -15.96 -4.79
C VAL A 163 -11.20 -14.54 -4.22
N ASN A 164 -12.38 -13.92 -4.35
CA ASN A 164 -12.66 -12.58 -3.84
C ASN A 164 -11.59 -11.53 -4.25
N ALA A 165 -11.25 -11.47 -5.54
CA ALA A 165 -10.39 -10.42 -6.08
C ALA A 165 -10.90 -9.04 -5.63
N GLY A 166 -9.97 -8.13 -5.35
CA GLY A 166 -10.25 -6.78 -4.87
C GLY A 166 -10.66 -6.69 -3.39
N ALA A 167 -10.98 -7.79 -2.71
CA ALA A 167 -11.26 -7.77 -1.28
C ALA A 167 -10.00 -7.50 -0.46
N MET A 168 -10.15 -6.73 0.62
CA MET A 168 -9.06 -6.45 1.56
C MET A 168 -8.62 -7.71 2.27
N ARG A 169 -7.31 -7.85 2.48
CA ARG A 169 -6.69 -9.07 2.99
C ARG A 169 -5.73 -8.79 4.14
N GLN A 170 -5.55 -9.80 4.95
CA GLN A 170 -4.50 -9.82 5.96
C GLN A 170 -3.13 -9.79 5.29
N LYS A 171 -2.18 -9.06 5.87
CA LYS A 171 -0.77 -9.10 5.47
C LYS A 171 -0.26 -10.54 5.44
N GLY A 172 0.43 -10.93 4.38
CA GLY A 172 0.88 -12.31 4.15
C GLY A 172 -0.18 -13.22 3.50
N ARG A 173 -1.37 -12.69 3.22
CA ARG A 173 -2.48 -13.39 2.56
C ARG A 173 -2.97 -12.67 1.30
N HIS A 174 -2.17 -11.76 0.76
CA HIS A 174 -2.51 -11.02 -0.46
C HIS A 174 -2.74 -11.98 -1.62
N ALA A 175 -3.67 -11.61 -2.50
CA ALA A 175 -3.84 -12.31 -3.76
C ALA A 175 -2.54 -12.13 -4.55
N ILE A 176 -1.73 -13.16 -4.56
CA ILE A 176 -0.54 -13.23 -5.39
C ILE A 176 -1.01 -13.10 -6.83
N ALA A 177 -0.33 -12.26 -7.60
CA ALA A 177 -0.69 -11.98 -8.97
C ALA A 177 -0.99 -13.29 -9.73
N PHE A 178 -2.23 -13.45 -10.11
CA PHE A 178 -2.70 -14.55 -10.96
C PHE A 178 -2.16 -14.42 -12.39
N ILE A 179 -1.70 -13.22 -12.74
CA ILE A 179 -1.02 -12.90 -13.99
C ILE A 179 0.36 -12.37 -13.61
N GLY A 180 1.40 -13.13 -13.90
CA GLY A 180 2.76 -12.70 -13.63
C GLY A 180 3.41 -13.40 -12.44
N ARG A 181 4.63 -13.00 -12.16
CA ARG A 181 5.55 -13.66 -11.21
C ARG A 181 5.89 -12.79 -10.01
N ARG A 182 5.11 -11.76 -9.78
CA ARG A 182 5.31 -10.84 -8.67
C ARG A 182 4.62 -11.38 -7.42
N HIS A 183 5.39 -11.45 -6.36
CA HIS A 183 4.93 -11.89 -5.05
C HIS A 183 5.26 -10.80 -4.04
N PHE A 184 4.32 -9.92 -3.75
CA PHE A 184 4.54 -8.81 -2.82
C PHE A 184 5.07 -9.26 -1.45
N ASP A 185 4.64 -10.40 -0.96
CA ASP A 185 5.08 -10.97 0.31
C ASP A 185 6.37 -11.82 0.20
N ASP A 186 6.97 -11.91 -1.00
CA ASP A 186 8.26 -12.57 -1.17
C ASP A 186 9.36 -11.77 -0.47
N ALA A 187 10.02 -12.37 0.50
CA ALA A 187 11.10 -11.74 1.25
C ALA A 187 12.29 -11.32 0.38
N PHE A 188 12.48 -11.98 -0.77
CA PHE A 188 13.57 -11.74 -1.72
C PHE A 188 13.14 -10.98 -2.96
N LEU A 189 11.94 -10.37 -2.96
CA LEU A 189 11.41 -9.67 -4.13
C LEU A 189 12.36 -8.59 -4.64
N PHE A 190 12.93 -7.81 -3.72
CA PHE A 190 13.78 -6.67 -4.09
C PHE A 190 15.17 -7.08 -4.57
N GLU A 191 15.68 -8.21 -4.12
CA GLU A 191 16.89 -8.82 -4.69
C GLU A 191 16.66 -9.22 -6.15
N LYS A 192 15.48 -9.79 -6.45
CA LYS A 192 15.08 -10.16 -7.82
C LYS A 192 14.87 -8.94 -8.72
N LEU A 193 14.57 -7.78 -8.16
CA LEU A 193 14.44 -6.51 -8.88
C LEU A 193 15.77 -5.77 -9.07
N ASN A 194 16.87 -6.30 -8.53
CA ASN A 194 18.22 -5.70 -8.64
C ASN A 194 18.25 -4.22 -8.26
N LEU A 195 17.64 -3.87 -7.13
CA LEU A 195 17.73 -2.52 -6.58
C LEU A 195 19.12 -2.31 -5.95
N HIS A 196 19.78 -1.24 -6.34
CA HIS A 196 21.12 -0.89 -5.85
C HIS A 196 21.28 0.63 -5.73
N ARG A 197 22.25 1.00 -4.90
CA ARG A 197 22.64 2.40 -4.67
C ARG A 197 24.02 2.61 -5.22
#